data_8949136b7f2dba269158db5954c2d62b
#
_entry.id   8949136b7f2dba269158db5954c2d62b
#
_cell.length_a   1.000
_cell.length_b   1.000
_cell.length_c   1.000
_cell.angle_alpha   90.00
_cell.angle_beta   90.00
_cell.angle_gamma   90.00
#
_symmetry.space_group_name_H-M   'P 1'
#
loop_
_entity.id
_entity.type
_entity.pdbx_description
1 polymer ?
#
loop_
_entity_poly.entity_id
_entity_poly.type
_entity_poly.pdbx_seq_one_letter_code
_entity_poly.pdbx_strand_id
1 'polypeptide(L)'
;MIDFSALRLSAAVVVMTVAMFGPSQAETIRVAVGTQDTTINCATGGLLIRELKLLEKFLPHDGKYKDVTYDIQWKNFTSGAPLTNEMVAGKLDFGAMADFPGSLNGVAFQKAGRRSLFISVLSGSTKGSGNGIVVPLSSPVQSLDELKGKTISVPFASTSHGMLLRAIEAKGWNPETDVNIITQAPEVAGPALQANKIEAHADFVPFAELFPWRGFARKIFDGAQANAPTFHGSLVDSEYAEKYPEIVVAYLRAAIEADRLIAEEPEKYSELIAKVTGIEAEVDYLFHGPLGLQTRDVTWKPEYRQAVATSIKTLKLLKRADSDLDINQFVTDKYIRIAAAQAGRDYDAELKNYAQLSLKAKDAATGPEISDFSRVAQIWVKDEPHVRHYASPENALKALAGLEKDGKAIRVVYAQDRESGIKLFANQAWFVRSQNGELNAFLLKDGAERWSKQHGGTVLDFAAARESFVASR
;
A
#
# COMPACT_ATOMS: atom_id res chain seq x y z
N MET A 1 1.42 91.59 -58.95
CA MET A 1 0.95 90.98 -57.72
C MET A 1 0.60 89.56 -58.09
N ILE A 2 1.47 88.62 -57.79
CA ILE A 2 1.38 87.20 -58.19
C ILE A 2 1.14 86.37 -56.89
N ASP A 3 0.00 85.71 -56.87
CA ASP A 3 -0.44 84.92 -55.77
C ASP A 3 0.11 83.47 -55.95
N PHE A 4 0.84 82.95 -54.97
CA PHE A 4 1.37 81.63 -54.96
C PHE A 4 0.57 80.81 -53.97
N SER A 5 -0.42 80.07 -54.44
CA SER A 5 -1.12 79.08 -53.66
C SER A 5 -0.33 77.74 -53.56
N ALA A 6 0.06 77.44 -52.36
CA ALA A 6 0.84 76.21 -52.01
C ALA A 6 0.04 74.96 -52.11
N LEU A 7 0.50 74.03 -52.90
CA LEU A 7 0.02 72.65 -53.02
C LEU A 7 0.53 71.79 -51.81
N ARG A 8 -0.33 71.34 -50.92
CA ARG A 8 0.02 70.46 -49.86
C ARG A 8 -0.13 69.00 -50.37
N LEU A 9 0.98 68.31 -50.56
CA LEU A 9 1.02 66.86 -50.77
C LEU A 9 0.86 66.18 -49.45
N SER A 10 -0.22 65.45 -49.23
CA SER A 10 -0.40 64.57 -48.06
C SER A 10 0.19 63.17 -48.40
N ALA A 11 1.35 62.84 -47.82
CA ALA A 11 1.89 61.50 -47.87
C ALA A 11 1.21 60.61 -46.82
N ALA A 12 0.40 59.69 -47.28
CA ALA A 12 -0.17 58.64 -46.39
C ALA A 12 0.91 57.59 -46.12
N VAL A 13 1.43 57.57 -44.88
CA VAL A 13 2.33 56.49 -44.41
C VAL A 13 1.45 55.31 -44.02
N VAL A 14 1.46 54.25 -44.83
CA VAL A 14 0.89 52.92 -44.49
C VAL A 14 1.90 52.26 -43.59
N VAL A 15 1.62 52.24 -42.29
CA VAL A 15 2.35 51.39 -41.31
C VAL A 15 1.86 49.96 -41.46
N MET A 16 2.61 49.13 -42.21
CA MET A 16 2.44 47.67 -42.17
C MET A 16 2.95 47.14 -40.84
N THR A 17 2.07 46.85 -39.90
CA THR A 17 2.36 46.06 -38.70
C THR A 17 2.59 44.61 -39.12
N VAL A 18 3.86 44.25 -39.35
CA VAL A 18 4.28 42.84 -39.45
C VAL A 18 4.19 42.28 -38.04
N ALA A 19 3.12 41.53 -37.75
CA ALA A 19 3.05 40.68 -36.55
C ALA A 19 4.17 39.64 -36.69
N MET A 20 5.28 39.86 -36.01
CA MET A 20 6.30 38.82 -35.82
C MET A 20 5.67 37.74 -34.97
N PHE A 21 5.13 36.69 -35.56
CA PHE A 21 4.96 35.38 -34.90
C PHE A 21 6.38 34.85 -34.63
N GLY A 22 6.95 35.22 -33.47
CA GLY A 22 8.10 34.50 -32.95
C GLY A 22 7.72 32.99 -32.81
N PRO A 23 8.68 32.08 -32.93
CA PRO A 23 8.39 30.66 -32.67
C PRO A 23 7.78 30.57 -31.28
N SER A 24 6.55 30.06 -31.18
CA SER A 24 5.91 29.74 -29.91
C SER A 24 6.86 28.79 -29.21
N GLN A 25 7.50 29.24 -28.15
CA GLN A 25 8.31 28.39 -27.32
C GLN A 25 7.36 27.33 -26.73
N ALA A 26 7.64 26.06 -26.99
CA ALA A 26 6.83 24.98 -26.48
C ALA A 26 6.64 25.12 -24.97
N GLU A 27 5.41 25.12 -24.49
CA GLU A 27 5.10 25.22 -23.06
C GLU A 27 5.68 23.98 -22.37
N THR A 28 6.45 24.18 -21.31
CA THR A 28 6.93 23.07 -20.48
C THR A 28 6.03 22.94 -19.27
N ILE A 29 5.35 21.81 -19.15
CA ILE A 29 4.51 21.49 -17.99
C ILE A 29 5.29 20.59 -17.05
N ARG A 30 5.47 21.04 -15.82
CA ARG A 30 6.03 20.23 -14.74
C ARG A 30 5.01 19.18 -14.28
N VAL A 31 5.48 17.95 -14.04
CA VAL A 31 4.73 16.87 -13.41
C VAL A 31 5.60 16.30 -12.28
N ALA A 32 5.46 16.87 -11.08
CA ALA A 32 6.29 16.52 -9.93
C ALA A 32 5.55 15.56 -8.99
N VAL A 33 6.11 14.37 -8.80
CA VAL A 33 5.50 13.27 -8.04
C VAL A 33 6.34 12.90 -6.83
N GLY A 34 5.72 12.96 -5.65
CA GLY A 34 6.28 12.44 -4.41
C GLY A 34 5.92 10.98 -4.20
N THR A 35 6.93 10.14 -3.92
CA THR A 35 6.76 8.70 -3.68
C THR A 35 7.24 8.30 -2.29
N GLN A 36 6.84 7.10 -1.85
CA GLN A 36 7.33 6.44 -0.65
C GLN A 36 7.70 5.01 -1.02
N ASP A 37 8.85 4.83 -1.66
CA ASP A 37 9.23 3.57 -2.32
C ASP A 37 9.32 2.39 -1.33
N THR A 38 9.86 2.61 -0.12
CA THR A 38 9.92 1.58 0.93
C THR A 38 8.56 1.22 1.52
N THR A 39 7.53 2.05 1.29
CA THR A 39 6.14 1.70 1.58
C THR A 39 5.55 1.04 0.33
N ILE A 40 5.82 -0.24 0.16
CA ILE A 40 5.54 -1.01 -1.07
C ILE A 40 4.12 -0.87 -1.58
N ASN A 41 3.16 -0.59 -0.73
CA ASN A 41 1.76 -0.34 -1.10
C ASN A 41 1.56 0.93 -1.96
N CYS A 42 2.55 1.81 -2.01
CA CYS A 42 2.55 2.97 -2.91
C CYS A 42 3.19 2.66 -4.29
N ALA A 43 3.69 1.44 -4.51
CA ALA A 43 4.48 1.11 -5.69
C ALA A 43 3.75 1.40 -7.02
N THR A 44 2.44 1.12 -7.09
CA THR A 44 1.62 1.39 -8.29
C THR A 44 1.30 2.87 -8.51
N GLY A 45 1.50 3.73 -7.52
CA GLY A 45 1.36 5.19 -7.65
C GLY A 45 2.71 5.92 -7.74
N GLY A 46 3.82 5.22 -7.73
CA GLY A 46 5.15 5.82 -7.68
C GLY A 46 6.22 5.00 -8.35
N LEU A 47 6.87 4.11 -7.59
CA LEU A 47 8.04 3.34 -8.01
C LEU A 47 7.86 2.67 -9.38
N LEU A 48 6.79 1.92 -9.57
CA LEU A 48 6.57 1.17 -10.82
C LEU A 48 6.25 2.10 -12.00
N ILE A 49 5.50 3.19 -11.76
CA ILE A 49 5.26 4.18 -12.82
C ILE A 49 6.58 4.76 -13.30
N ARG A 50 7.49 5.07 -12.37
CA ARG A 50 8.81 5.63 -12.67
C ARG A 50 9.71 4.63 -13.39
N GLU A 51 9.92 3.45 -12.80
CA GLU A 51 10.86 2.45 -13.34
C GLU A 51 10.45 1.92 -14.72
N LEU A 52 9.14 1.86 -14.98
CA LEU A 52 8.59 1.36 -16.23
C LEU A 52 8.20 2.48 -17.21
N LYS A 53 8.44 3.75 -16.85
CA LYS A 53 8.11 4.95 -17.66
C LYS A 53 6.65 4.96 -18.12
N LEU A 54 5.74 4.56 -17.22
CA LEU A 54 4.32 4.44 -17.59
C LEU A 54 3.65 5.80 -17.72
N LEU A 55 4.11 6.81 -16.99
CA LEU A 55 3.53 8.15 -17.08
C LEU A 55 3.71 8.73 -18.48
N GLU A 56 4.90 8.63 -19.04
CA GLU A 56 5.25 9.10 -20.40
C GLU A 56 4.37 8.44 -21.46
N LYS A 57 3.96 7.20 -21.25
CA LYS A 57 3.09 6.45 -22.18
C LYS A 57 1.68 7.04 -22.27
N PHE A 58 1.19 7.66 -21.21
CA PHE A 58 -0.20 8.11 -21.08
C PHE A 58 -0.40 9.63 -21.10
N LEU A 59 0.70 10.41 -20.96
CA LEU A 59 0.61 11.87 -21.04
C LEU A 59 0.00 12.30 -22.37
N PRO A 60 -0.90 13.30 -22.39
CA PRO A 60 -1.55 13.75 -23.60
C PRO A 60 -0.58 14.50 -24.53
N HIS A 61 -0.68 14.26 -25.84
CA HIS A 61 0.10 14.92 -26.89
C HIS A 61 -0.80 15.46 -28.01
N ASP A 62 -2.06 15.74 -27.70
CA ASP A 62 -3.06 16.26 -28.64
C ASP A 62 -3.79 17.47 -28.06
N GLY A 63 -4.66 18.10 -28.85
CA GLY A 63 -5.42 19.27 -28.43
C GLY A 63 -4.51 20.38 -27.88
N LYS A 64 -4.78 20.86 -26.67
CA LYS A 64 -3.97 21.89 -25.99
C LYS A 64 -2.56 21.44 -25.60
N TYR A 65 -2.28 20.12 -25.66
CA TYR A 65 -0.99 19.52 -25.30
C TYR A 65 -0.10 19.17 -26.51
N LYS A 66 -0.54 19.51 -27.74
CA LYS A 66 0.15 19.10 -28.98
C LYS A 66 1.63 19.54 -29.04
N ASP A 67 1.91 20.74 -28.55
CA ASP A 67 3.26 21.34 -28.60
C ASP A 67 3.87 21.47 -27.18
N VAL A 68 3.36 20.69 -26.22
CA VAL A 68 3.82 20.69 -24.82
C VAL A 68 5.00 19.74 -24.63
N THR A 69 5.99 20.20 -23.86
CA THR A 69 7.04 19.35 -23.29
C THR A 69 6.74 19.09 -21.83
N TYR A 70 6.99 17.87 -21.35
CA TYR A 70 6.78 17.51 -19.95
C TYR A 70 8.11 17.43 -19.20
N ASP A 71 8.19 18.10 -18.05
CA ASP A 71 9.28 17.99 -17.08
C ASP A 71 8.79 17.10 -15.93
N ILE A 72 9.07 15.78 -16.03
CA ILE A 72 8.64 14.79 -15.06
C ILE A 72 9.70 14.67 -13.97
N GLN A 73 9.31 14.98 -12.73
CA GLN A 73 10.18 14.96 -11.57
C GLN A 73 9.68 13.94 -10.54
N TRP A 74 10.58 13.09 -10.05
CA TRP A 74 10.32 12.11 -9.02
C TRP A 74 11.12 12.39 -7.76
N LYS A 75 10.46 12.36 -6.61
CA LYS A 75 11.13 12.54 -5.32
C LYS A 75 10.64 11.49 -4.32
N ASN A 76 11.57 10.70 -3.78
CA ASN A 76 11.27 9.65 -2.82
C ASN A 76 11.41 10.17 -1.38
N PHE A 77 10.49 9.73 -0.50
CA PHE A 77 10.42 10.10 0.91
C PHE A 77 10.27 8.86 1.77
N THR A 78 10.75 8.93 3.01
CA THR A 78 10.61 7.84 3.99
C THR A 78 9.25 7.81 4.67
N SER A 79 8.47 8.92 4.61
CA SER A 79 7.15 9.01 5.24
C SER A 79 6.29 10.12 4.62
N GLY A 80 5.00 10.11 4.93
CA GLY A 80 4.03 11.07 4.39
C GLY A 80 4.21 12.53 4.86
N ALA A 81 4.78 12.78 6.04
CA ALA A 81 4.89 14.12 6.58
C ALA A 81 5.88 15.01 5.78
N PRO A 82 7.13 14.60 5.50
CA PRO A 82 8.02 15.40 4.65
C PRO A 82 7.50 15.52 3.21
N LEU A 83 6.82 14.51 2.65
CA LEU A 83 6.18 14.58 1.35
C LEU A 83 5.08 15.66 1.36
N THR A 84 4.24 15.69 2.38
CA THR A 84 3.20 16.72 2.57
C THR A 84 3.78 18.12 2.60
N ASN A 85 4.89 18.34 3.32
CA ASN A 85 5.55 19.65 3.38
C ASN A 85 5.99 20.14 1.99
N GLU A 86 6.54 19.26 1.15
CA GLU A 86 6.94 19.59 -0.22
C GLU A 86 5.74 19.87 -1.14
N MET A 87 4.62 19.14 -0.96
CA MET A 87 3.37 19.42 -1.69
C MET A 87 2.79 20.78 -1.30
N VAL A 88 2.68 21.08 0.00
CA VAL A 88 2.19 22.39 0.50
C VAL A 88 3.10 23.53 0.03
N ALA A 89 4.41 23.30 -0.06
CA ALA A 89 5.36 24.25 -0.59
C ALA A 89 5.28 24.45 -2.13
N GLY A 90 4.38 23.73 -2.82
CA GLY A 90 4.21 23.80 -4.28
C GLY A 90 5.35 23.17 -5.08
N LYS A 91 6.17 22.32 -4.45
CA LYS A 91 7.29 21.64 -5.11
C LYS A 91 6.89 20.30 -5.71
N LEU A 92 5.75 19.73 -5.30
CA LEU A 92 5.16 18.50 -5.81
C LEU A 92 3.71 18.76 -6.19
N ASP A 93 3.29 18.14 -7.30
CA ASP A 93 1.93 18.20 -7.82
C ASP A 93 1.12 17.00 -7.36
N PHE A 94 1.77 15.83 -7.26
CA PHE A 94 1.19 14.57 -6.81
C PHE A 94 1.94 14.00 -5.60
N GLY A 95 1.24 13.16 -4.82
CA GLY A 95 1.84 12.39 -3.73
C GLY A 95 1.15 11.06 -3.54
N ALA A 96 1.93 9.98 -3.32
CA ALA A 96 1.40 8.68 -2.97
C ALA A 96 1.63 8.42 -1.48
N MET A 97 0.55 8.18 -0.70
CA MET A 97 0.64 7.95 0.74
C MET A 97 -0.60 7.25 1.29
N ALA A 98 -0.51 6.77 2.52
CA ALA A 98 -1.60 6.08 3.18
C ALA A 98 -2.71 7.03 3.69
N ASP A 99 -3.82 6.47 4.15
CA ASP A 99 -5.03 7.17 4.60
C ASP A 99 -4.75 8.21 5.70
N PHE A 100 -3.99 7.85 6.73
CA PHE A 100 -3.71 8.76 7.84
C PHE A 100 -2.79 9.94 7.44
N PRO A 101 -1.59 9.72 6.86
CA PRO A 101 -0.77 10.82 6.36
C PRO A 101 -1.44 11.59 5.23
N GLY A 102 -2.29 10.95 4.40
CA GLY A 102 -3.09 11.63 3.38
C GLY A 102 -4.12 12.58 4.00
N SER A 103 -4.78 12.17 5.07
CA SER A 103 -5.69 13.06 5.83
C SER A 103 -4.95 14.23 6.46
N LEU A 104 -3.73 13.99 6.99
CA LEU A 104 -2.86 15.06 7.48
C LEU A 104 -2.46 16.03 6.35
N ASN A 105 -2.21 15.52 5.14
CA ASN A 105 -1.95 16.34 3.95
C ASN A 105 -3.12 17.27 3.66
N GLY A 106 -4.36 16.75 3.63
CA GLY A 106 -5.56 17.58 3.42
C GLY A 106 -5.69 18.70 4.46
N VAL A 107 -5.46 18.39 5.75
CA VAL A 107 -5.46 19.39 6.84
C VAL A 107 -4.35 20.43 6.65
N ALA A 108 -3.15 20.01 6.25
CA ALA A 108 -2.02 20.92 6.03
C ALA A 108 -2.28 21.89 4.86
N PHE A 109 -2.86 21.40 3.78
CA PHE A 109 -3.29 22.23 2.66
C PHE A 109 -4.36 23.25 3.08
N GLN A 110 -5.37 22.81 3.85
CA GLN A 110 -6.41 23.70 4.37
C GLN A 110 -5.82 24.81 5.26
N LYS A 111 -4.87 24.51 6.12
CA LYS A 111 -4.15 25.51 6.94
C LYS A 111 -3.37 26.51 6.08
N ALA A 112 -2.88 26.09 4.91
CA ALA A 112 -2.20 26.95 3.94
C ALA A 112 -3.16 27.75 3.03
N GLY A 113 -4.48 27.66 3.25
CA GLY A 113 -5.50 28.31 2.41
C GLY A 113 -5.65 27.68 1.03
N ARG A 114 -5.19 26.44 0.84
CA ARG A 114 -5.23 25.65 -0.40
C ARG A 114 -5.97 24.35 -0.19
N ARG A 115 -6.11 23.56 -1.23
CA ARG A 115 -6.73 22.22 -1.17
C ARG A 115 -5.88 21.20 -1.89
N SER A 116 -5.83 20.01 -1.34
CA SER A 116 -5.44 18.79 -2.06
C SER A 116 -6.66 17.87 -2.23
N LEU A 117 -6.57 16.97 -3.18
CA LEU A 117 -7.61 15.97 -3.45
C LEU A 117 -7.02 14.58 -3.31
N PHE A 118 -7.71 13.69 -2.62
CA PHE A 118 -7.44 12.26 -2.64
C PHE A 118 -8.18 11.65 -3.83
N ILE A 119 -7.45 11.26 -4.88
CA ILE A 119 -8.00 10.99 -6.22
C ILE A 119 -8.15 9.51 -6.55
N SER A 120 -7.49 8.61 -5.82
CA SER A 120 -7.64 7.17 -5.98
C SER A 120 -7.13 6.42 -4.75
N VAL A 121 -7.59 5.19 -4.59
CA VAL A 121 -6.91 4.14 -3.84
C VAL A 121 -5.85 3.51 -4.75
N LEU A 122 -4.83 2.88 -4.21
CA LEU A 122 -3.79 2.10 -4.91
C LEU A 122 -3.80 0.66 -4.41
N SER A 123 -3.86 0.50 -3.10
CA SER A 123 -3.98 -0.79 -2.41
C SER A 123 -4.57 -0.59 -1.03
N GLY A 124 -5.15 -1.62 -0.43
CA GLY A 124 -5.68 -1.50 0.92
C GLY A 124 -6.31 -2.77 1.45
N SER A 125 -6.76 -2.69 2.69
CA SER A 125 -7.54 -3.71 3.35
C SER A 125 -8.77 -3.09 3.99
N THR A 126 -9.94 -3.53 3.57
CA THR A 126 -11.22 -3.11 4.17
C THR A 126 -11.37 -3.58 5.62
N LYS A 127 -10.58 -4.56 6.05
CA LYS A 127 -10.51 -5.05 7.43
C LYS A 127 -9.35 -4.47 8.22
N GLY A 128 -8.30 -3.95 7.54
CA GLY A 128 -7.14 -3.30 8.18
C GLY A 128 -5.87 -4.15 8.28
N SER A 129 -5.78 -5.26 7.55
CA SER A 129 -4.55 -6.08 7.52
C SER A 129 -3.33 -5.30 7.03
N GLY A 130 -2.15 -5.69 7.54
CA GLY A 130 -0.86 -5.17 7.12
C GLY A 130 -0.23 -4.12 8.05
N ASN A 131 -1.01 -3.40 8.86
CA ASN A 131 -0.47 -2.73 10.03
C ASN A 131 -0.42 -3.73 11.19
N GLY A 132 0.58 -3.66 12.05
CA GLY A 132 0.68 -4.64 13.13
C GLY A 132 1.51 -4.18 14.31
N ILE A 133 1.49 -4.97 15.36
CA ILE A 133 2.37 -4.81 16.52
C ILE A 133 3.32 -5.98 16.57
N VAL A 134 4.60 -5.68 16.64
CA VAL A 134 5.69 -6.64 16.76
C VAL A 134 6.42 -6.48 18.09
N VAL A 135 6.96 -7.57 18.57
CA VAL A 135 7.82 -7.62 19.76
C VAL A 135 9.15 -8.27 19.41
N PRO A 136 10.23 -8.06 20.18
CA PRO A 136 11.47 -8.81 20.00
C PRO A 136 11.19 -10.32 19.94
N LEU A 137 11.95 -11.06 19.13
CA LEU A 137 11.75 -12.50 18.97
C LEU A 137 11.84 -13.26 20.30
N SER A 138 12.71 -12.82 21.22
CA SER A 138 12.90 -13.37 22.56
C SER A 138 11.85 -12.92 23.59
N SER A 139 10.94 -12.02 23.23
CA SER A 139 9.95 -11.47 24.16
C SER A 139 8.96 -12.56 24.62
N PRO A 140 8.60 -12.63 25.90
CA PRO A 140 7.56 -13.52 26.39
C PRO A 140 6.14 -13.06 26.00
N VAL A 141 5.96 -11.81 25.60
CA VAL A 141 4.66 -11.20 25.26
C VAL A 141 4.04 -11.89 24.05
N GLN A 142 2.82 -12.40 24.18
CA GLN A 142 2.11 -13.17 23.14
C GLN A 142 0.92 -12.41 22.54
N SER A 143 0.43 -11.38 23.23
CA SER A 143 -0.80 -10.67 22.86
C SER A 143 -0.73 -9.20 23.22
N LEU A 144 -1.66 -8.41 22.67
CA LEU A 144 -1.83 -7.00 23.02
C LEU A 144 -2.12 -6.81 24.50
N ASP A 145 -2.88 -7.73 25.13
CA ASP A 145 -3.28 -7.61 26.54
C ASP A 145 -2.08 -7.56 27.50
N GLU A 146 -1.00 -8.25 27.13
CA GLU A 146 0.24 -8.28 27.92
C GLU A 146 1.10 -7.01 27.77
N LEU A 147 0.72 -6.09 26.88
CA LEU A 147 1.37 -4.79 26.71
C LEU A 147 0.80 -3.69 27.61
N LYS A 148 -0.23 -3.97 28.43
CA LYS A 148 -0.72 -2.99 29.40
C LYS A 148 0.38 -2.61 30.39
N GLY A 149 0.59 -1.31 30.58
CA GLY A 149 1.67 -0.75 31.41
C GLY A 149 3.06 -0.74 30.77
N LYS A 150 3.18 -1.21 29.51
CA LYS A 150 4.47 -1.29 28.80
C LYS A 150 4.66 -0.14 27.82
N THR A 151 5.90 -0.03 27.33
CA THR A 151 6.26 0.94 26.28
C THR A 151 6.03 0.35 24.90
N ILE A 152 5.25 1.05 24.09
CA ILE A 152 5.00 0.73 22.67
C ILE A 152 5.54 1.89 21.83
N SER A 153 6.52 1.64 21.02
CA SER A 153 6.99 2.64 20.04
C SER A 153 6.12 2.58 18.77
N VAL A 154 5.98 3.72 18.09
CA VAL A 154 5.21 3.83 16.86
C VAL A 154 5.67 5.05 16.05
N PRO A 155 5.68 5.01 14.71
CA PRO A 155 5.86 6.22 13.90
C PRO A 155 4.62 7.12 14.05
N PHE A 156 4.76 8.27 14.70
CA PHE A 156 3.63 9.17 14.92
C PHE A 156 3.04 9.68 13.61
N ALA A 157 1.73 9.85 13.61
CA ALA A 157 0.94 10.29 12.44
C ALA A 157 1.01 9.31 11.25
N SER A 158 1.31 8.04 11.51
CA SER A 158 1.22 6.94 10.55
C SER A 158 -0.08 6.15 10.68
N THR A 159 -0.37 5.28 9.73
CA THR A 159 -1.50 4.34 9.80
C THR A 159 -1.40 3.40 11.00
N SER A 160 -0.18 2.95 11.34
CA SER A 160 0.04 2.11 12.52
C SER A 160 -0.24 2.84 13.83
N HIS A 161 0.00 4.16 13.89
CA HIS A 161 -0.40 4.96 15.05
C HIS A 161 -1.93 5.00 15.19
N GLY A 162 -2.65 5.23 14.09
CA GLY A 162 -4.11 5.17 14.10
C GLY A 162 -4.64 3.78 14.46
N MET A 163 -4.03 2.72 13.96
CA MET A 163 -4.37 1.33 14.30
C MET A 163 -4.12 1.05 15.78
N LEU A 164 -2.96 1.44 16.33
CA LEU A 164 -2.62 1.25 17.74
C LEU A 164 -3.65 1.93 18.68
N LEU A 165 -4.00 3.18 18.40
CA LEU A 165 -4.99 3.90 19.20
C LEU A 165 -6.36 3.21 19.19
N ARG A 166 -6.80 2.68 18.03
CA ARG A 166 -8.05 1.91 17.96
C ARG A 166 -7.96 0.59 18.71
N ALA A 167 -6.83 -0.10 18.63
CA ALA A 167 -6.61 -1.35 19.34
C ALA A 167 -6.66 -1.14 20.86
N ILE A 168 -6.09 -0.04 21.35
CA ILE A 168 -6.12 0.41 22.74
C ILE A 168 -7.55 0.77 23.16
N GLU A 169 -8.25 1.57 22.36
CA GLU A 169 -9.65 1.96 22.60
C GLU A 169 -10.57 0.73 22.66
N ALA A 170 -10.41 -0.24 21.78
CA ALA A 170 -11.19 -1.47 21.75
C ALA A 170 -11.00 -2.33 23.02
N LYS A 171 -9.85 -2.20 23.70
CA LYS A 171 -9.59 -2.80 25.02
C LYS A 171 -10.14 -1.98 26.18
N GLY A 172 -10.72 -0.82 25.94
CA GLY A 172 -11.15 0.12 26.98
C GLY A 172 -9.99 0.76 27.75
N TRP A 173 -8.81 0.80 27.15
CA TRP A 173 -7.62 1.40 27.75
C TRP A 173 -7.51 2.89 27.41
N ASN A 174 -6.91 3.64 28.34
CA ASN A 174 -6.54 5.02 28.11
C ASN A 174 -5.11 5.07 27.51
N PRO A 175 -4.90 5.63 26.30
CA PRO A 175 -3.59 5.69 25.66
C PRO A 175 -2.57 6.57 26.41
N GLU A 176 -3.02 7.45 27.32
CA GLU A 176 -2.13 8.33 28.10
C GLU A 176 -1.67 7.71 29.42
N THR A 177 -2.39 6.69 29.94
CA THR A 177 -2.14 6.15 31.27
C THR A 177 -1.93 4.64 31.32
N ASP A 178 -2.56 3.89 30.40
CA ASP A 178 -2.50 2.44 30.41
C ASP A 178 -1.35 1.86 29.57
N VAL A 179 -0.71 2.68 28.73
CA VAL A 179 0.47 2.34 27.95
C VAL A 179 1.37 3.57 27.83
N ASN A 180 2.68 3.36 27.61
CA ASN A 180 3.60 4.44 27.31
C ASN A 180 3.90 4.45 25.81
N ILE A 181 3.28 5.37 25.05
CA ILE A 181 3.48 5.48 23.60
C ILE A 181 4.62 6.45 23.29
N ILE A 182 5.67 5.96 22.64
CA ILE A 182 6.82 6.77 22.21
C ILE A 182 6.93 6.79 20.68
N THR A 183 7.52 7.86 20.15
CA THR A 183 7.72 7.97 18.70
C THR A 183 9.06 7.37 18.26
N GLN A 184 9.01 6.46 17.30
CA GLN A 184 10.21 5.96 16.59
C GLN A 184 9.83 5.65 15.14
N ALA A 185 10.69 6.04 14.21
CA ALA A 185 10.59 5.60 12.81
C ALA A 185 11.06 4.14 12.67
N PRO A 186 10.61 3.41 11.62
CA PRO A 186 10.97 2.01 11.41
C PRO A 186 12.49 1.74 11.42
N GLU A 187 13.27 2.66 10.83
CA GLU A 187 14.73 2.56 10.73
C GLU A 187 15.44 2.60 12.10
N VAL A 188 14.78 3.21 13.09
CA VAL A 188 15.26 3.28 14.49
C VAL A 188 14.71 2.12 15.30
N ALA A 189 13.42 1.79 15.08
CA ALA A 189 12.73 0.75 15.84
C ALA A 189 13.25 -0.66 15.52
N GLY A 190 13.57 -0.97 14.26
CA GLY A 190 14.13 -2.27 13.88
C GLY A 190 15.39 -2.65 14.67
N PRO A 191 16.47 -1.86 14.65
CA PRO A 191 17.63 -2.08 15.50
C PRO A 191 17.33 -2.12 16.99
N ALA A 192 16.36 -1.32 17.47
CA ALA A 192 15.99 -1.30 18.88
C ALA A 192 15.26 -2.60 19.31
N LEU A 193 14.38 -3.14 18.45
CA LEU A 193 13.77 -4.47 18.64
C LEU A 193 14.84 -5.57 18.68
N GLN A 194 15.74 -5.58 17.70
CA GLN A 194 16.83 -6.56 17.62
C GLN A 194 17.72 -6.54 18.86
N ALA A 195 17.97 -5.36 19.42
CA ALA A 195 18.75 -5.17 20.64
C ALA A 195 17.94 -5.34 21.94
N ASN A 196 16.66 -5.71 21.88
CA ASN A 196 15.73 -5.80 23.02
C ASN A 196 15.66 -4.50 23.85
N LYS A 197 15.77 -3.33 23.18
CA LYS A 197 15.72 -2.01 23.85
C LYS A 197 14.33 -1.41 23.91
N ILE A 198 13.36 -1.98 23.21
CA ILE A 198 11.93 -1.63 23.26
C ILE A 198 11.12 -2.89 23.44
N GLU A 199 9.98 -2.78 24.12
CA GLU A 199 9.13 -3.92 24.46
C GLU A 199 8.22 -4.32 23.29
N ALA A 200 7.74 -3.31 22.53
CA ALA A 200 6.91 -3.51 21.35
C ALA A 200 7.05 -2.33 20.39
N HIS A 201 6.75 -2.59 19.12
CA HIS A 201 6.65 -1.58 18.07
C HIS A 201 5.41 -1.80 17.23
N ALA A 202 4.57 -0.76 17.10
CA ALA A 202 3.48 -0.75 16.16
C ALA A 202 3.97 -0.16 14.83
N ASP A 203 3.86 -0.90 13.73
CA ASP A 203 4.38 -0.43 12.46
C ASP A 203 3.42 -0.67 11.28
N PHE A 204 3.65 0.09 10.23
CA PHE A 204 2.90 0.03 8.99
C PHE A 204 3.60 -0.86 7.94
N VAL A 205 2.94 -1.02 6.81
CA VAL A 205 3.43 -1.81 5.66
C VAL A 205 4.77 -1.27 5.14
N PRO A 206 5.79 -2.13 4.95
CA PRO A 206 5.81 -3.59 5.17
C PRO A 206 6.41 -4.02 6.51
N PHE A 207 6.77 -3.11 7.39
CA PHE A 207 7.69 -3.33 8.52
C PHE A 207 7.16 -4.30 9.56
N ALA A 208 5.81 -4.34 9.77
CA ALA A 208 5.21 -5.32 10.68
C ALA A 208 5.36 -6.79 10.21
N GLU A 209 5.69 -7.00 8.92
CA GLU A 209 6.00 -8.31 8.34
C GLU A 209 7.50 -8.46 8.05
N LEU A 210 8.17 -7.37 7.69
CA LEU A 210 9.58 -7.35 7.35
C LEU A 210 10.48 -7.70 8.54
N PHE A 211 10.19 -7.16 9.72
CA PHE A 211 10.98 -7.44 10.92
C PHE A 211 10.90 -8.89 11.36
N PRO A 212 9.71 -9.53 11.41
CA PRO A 212 9.59 -10.97 11.57
C PRO A 212 10.28 -11.77 10.46
N TRP A 213 10.14 -11.37 9.18
CA TRP A 213 10.82 -12.01 8.05
C TRP A 213 12.34 -12.06 8.27
N ARG A 214 12.92 -10.96 8.70
CA ARG A 214 14.36 -10.83 9.02
C ARG A 214 14.77 -11.54 10.31
N GLY A 215 13.84 -12.17 11.03
CA GLY A 215 14.10 -13.10 12.12
C GLY A 215 14.46 -12.48 13.48
N PHE A 216 14.25 -11.19 13.69
CA PHE A 216 14.52 -10.52 14.97
C PHE A 216 13.30 -10.04 15.74
N ALA A 217 12.11 -10.17 15.14
CA ALA A 217 10.86 -9.81 15.76
C ALA A 217 9.78 -10.89 15.55
N ARG A 218 8.68 -10.79 16.27
CA ARG A 218 7.51 -11.62 16.12
C ARG A 218 6.27 -10.73 16.16
N LYS A 219 5.33 -10.94 15.23
CA LYS A 219 4.05 -10.25 15.18
C LYS A 219 3.08 -10.84 16.21
N ILE A 220 2.43 -9.97 16.98
CA ILE A 220 1.48 -10.35 18.04
C ILE A 220 0.10 -9.72 17.84
N PHE A 221 -0.03 -8.81 16.90
CA PHE A 221 -1.30 -8.15 16.57
C PHE A 221 -1.31 -7.70 15.12
N ASP A 222 -2.45 -7.85 14.45
CA ASP A 222 -2.72 -7.33 13.10
C ASP A 222 -3.91 -6.37 13.14
N GLY A 223 -3.88 -5.33 12.32
CA GLY A 223 -4.93 -4.33 12.25
C GLY A 223 -6.31 -4.89 11.89
N ALA A 224 -6.37 -6.05 11.24
CA ALA A 224 -7.61 -6.78 10.97
C ALA A 224 -8.35 -7.18 12.27
N GLN A 225 -7.62 -7.42 13.37
CA GLN A 225 -8.20 -7.73 14.67
C GLN A 225 -8.89 -6.50 15.32
N ALA A 226 -8.49 -5.30 14.95
CA ALA A 226 -9.14 -4.05 15.37
C ALA A 226 -10.24 -3.61 14.40
N ASN A 227 -10.50 -4.34 13.32
CA ASN A 227 -11.36 -3.93 12.21
C ASN A 227 -11.08 -2.47 11.82
N ALA A 228 -9.82 -2.17 11.53
CA ALA A 228 -9.28 -0.84 11.28
C ALA A 228 -8.94 -0.65 9.78
N PRO A 229 -9.93 -0.43 8.89
CA PRO A 229 -9.68 -0.26 7.47
C PRO A 229 -8.54 0.71 7.20
N THR A 230 -7.69 0.37 6.24
CA THR A 230 -6.54 1.16 5.83
C THR A 230 -6.30 1.02 4.34
N PHE A 231 -5.73 2.04 3.73
CA PHE A 231 -5.36 2.01 2.31
C PHE A 231 -4.18 2.95 2.04
N HIS A 232 -3.58 2.78 0.88
CA HIS A 232 -2.66 3.72 0.26
C HIS A 232 -3.31 4.27 -0.99
N GLY A 233 -3.09 5.53 -1.30
CA GLY A 233 -3.73 6.19 -2.43
C GLY A 233 -2.93 7.37 -2.95
N SER A 234 -3.45 8.02 -3.99
CA SER A 234 -2.83 9.14 -4.67
C SER A 234 -3.52 10.45 -4.34
N LEU A 235 -2.73 11.47 -4.02
CA LEU A 235 -3.18 12.84 -3.83
C LEU A 235 -2.67 13.73 -4.96
N VAL A 236 -3.39 14.82 -5.19
CA VAL A 236 -2.99 15.88 -6.14
C VAL A 236 -3.34 17.24 -5.55
N ASP A 237 -2.54 18.24 -5.86
CA ASP A 237 -2.90 19.65 -5.64
C ASP A 237 -4.15 20.00 -6.45
N SER A 238 -5.17 20.61 -5.81
CA SER A 238 -6.43 20.89 -6.49
C SER A 238 -6.30 21.91 -7.63
N GLU A 239 -5.43 22.92 -7.49
CA GLU A 239 -5.19 23.90 -8.54
C GLU A 239 -4.53 23.27 -9.76
N TYR A 240 -3.57 22.35 -9.51
CA TYR A 240 -2.96 21.55 -10.57
C TYR A 240 -3.99 20.68 -11.28
N ALA A 241 -4.86 20.02 -10.52
CA ALA A 241 -5.90 19.13 -11.06
C ALA A 241 -6.97 19.89 -11.87
N GLU A 242 -7.30 21.11 -11.47
CA GLU A 242 -8.21 21.99 -12.21
C GLU A 242 -7.58 22.49 -13.53
N LYS A 243 -6.28 22.81 -13.49
CA LYS A 243 -5.55 23.31 -14.65
C LYS A 243 -5.22 22.22 -15.67
N TYR A 244 -4.85 21.03 -15.19
CA TYR A 244 -4.37 19.91 -16.00
C TYR A 244 -5.12 18.59 -15.73
N PRO A 245 -6.46 18.54 -15.87
CA PRO A 245 -7.23 17.36 -15.53
C PRO A 245 -6.86 16.12 -16.37
N GLU A 246 -6.42 16.32 -17.62
CA GLU A 246 -6.00 15.23 -18.50
C GLU A 246 -4.68 14.59 -18.04
N ILE A 247 -3.77 15.38 -17.42
CA ILE A 247 -2.53 14.86 -16.83
C ILE A 247 -2.84 14.04 -15.58
N VAL A 248 -3.82 14.47 -14.76
CA VAL A 248 -4.30 13.69 -13.61
C VAL A 248 -4.86 12.34 -14.07
N VAL A 249 -5.66 12.33 -15.13
CA VAL A 249 -6.18 11.07 -15.73
C VAL A 249 -5.04 10.21 -16.26
N ALA A 250 -4.03 10.80 -16.92
CA ALA A 250 -2.86 10.08 -17.43
C ALA A 250 -2.06 9.41 -16.31
N TYR A 251 -1.83 10.12 -15.19
CA TYR A 251 -1.18 9.56 -14.00
C TYR A 251 -1.96 8.36 -13.43
N LEU A 252 -3.27 8.47 -13.33
CA LEU A 252 -4.13 7.39 -12.83
C LEU A 252 -4.19 6.21 -13.81
N ARG A 253 -4.12 6.44 -15.13
CA ARG A 253 -3.98 5.36 -16.13
C ARG A 253 -2.64 4.62 -15.96
N ALA A 254 -1.57 5.36 -15.68
CA ALA A 254 -0.27 4.76 -15.39
C ALA A 254 -0.32 3.89 -14.12
N ALA A 255 -1.04 4.34 -13.09
CA ALA A 255 -1.26 3.56 -11.87
C ALA A 255 -2.08 2.27 -12.12
N ILE A 256 -3.15 2.37 -12.92
CA ILE A 256 -3.96 1.21 -13.35
C ILE A 256 -3.13 0.21 -14.15
N GLU A 257 -2.26 0.69 -15.04
CA GLU A 257 -1.37 -0.18 -15.82
C GLU A 257 -0.33 -0.87 -14.94
N ALA A 258 0.26 -0.16 -13.97
CA ALA A 258 1.16 -0.74 -12.98
C ALA A 258 0.47 -1.84 -12.16
N ASP A 259 -0.78 -1.61 -11.75
CA ASP A 259 -1.62 -2.59 -11.05
C ASP A 259 -1.86 -3.85 -11.90
N ARG A 260 -2.19 -3.67 -13.18
CA ARG A 260 -2.38 -4.78 -14.12
C ARG A 260 -1.12 -5.62 -14.26
N LEU A 261 0.03 -4.97 -14.40
CA LEU A 261 1.32 -5.64 -14.56
C LEU A 261 1.69 -6.50 -13.33
N ILE A 262 1.52 -5.97 -12.11
CA ILE A 262 1.73 -6.76 -10.89
C ILE A 262 0.76 -7.96 -10.85
N ALA A 263 -0.50 -7.77 -11.25
CA ALA A 263 -1.49 -8.85 -11.22
C ALA A 263 -1.13 -9.99 -12.18
N GLU A 264 -0.51 -9.67 -13.33
CA GLU A 264 -0.12 -10.65 -14.33
C GLU A 264 1.20 -11.38 -14.01
N GLU A 265 2.19 -10.66 -13.46
CA GLU A 265 3.53 -11.20 -13.20
C GLU A 265 3.98 -10.79 -11.76
N PRO A 266 3.30 -11.26 -10.70
CA PRO A 266 3.53 -10.79 -9.33
C PRO A 266 4.96 -11.07 -8.84
N GLU A 267 5.56 -12.20 -9.20
CA GLU A 267 6.94 -12.55 -8.83
C GLU A 267 7.94 -11.59 -9.44
N LYS A 268 7.80 -11.30 -10.73
CA LYS A 268 8.70 -10.40 -11.47
C LYS A 268 8.68 -8.99 -10.91
N TYR A 269 7.49 -8.48 -10.59
CA TYR A 269 7.38 -7.11 -10.07
C TYR A 269 7.73 -7.03 -8.59
N SER A 270 7.54 -8.09 -7.81
CA SER A 270 8.11 -8.18 -6.46
C SER A 270 9.65 -8.15 -6.48
N GLU A 271 10.28 -8.82 -7.44
CA GLU A 271 11.74 -8.74 -7.65
C GLU A 271 12.20 -7.33 -8.07
N LEU A 272 11.44 -6.65 -8.93
CA LEU A 272 11.76 -5.27 -9.31
C LEU A 272 11.66 -4.31 -8.11
N ILE A 273 10.59 -4.43 -7.32
CA ILE A 273 10.40 -3.64 -6.11
C ILE A 273 11.53 -3.91 -5.12
N ALA A 274 11.89 -5.18 -4.90
CA ALA A 274 13.00 -5.56 -4.03
C ALA A 274 14.34 -4.95 -4.48
N LYS A 275 14.63 -4.98 -5.77
CA LYS A 275 15.85 -4.40 -6.35
C LYS A 275 15.96 -2.89 -6.07
N VAL A 276 14.85 -2.17 -6.12
CA VAL A 276 14.82 -0.70 -5.94
C VAL A 276 14.81 -0.31 -4.48
N THR A 277 14.09 -1.06 -3.63
CA THR A 277 13.79 -0.66 -2.25
C THR A 277 14.68 -1.33 -1.20
N GLY A 278 15.25 -2.48 -1.53
CA GLY A 278 15.90 -3.36 -0.56
C GLY A 278 14.95 -4.11 0.37
N ILE A 279 13.63 -4.04 0.10
CA ILE A 279 12.63 -4.89 0.77
C ILE A 279 12.59 -6.23 0.02
N GLU A 280 12.69 -7.32 0.73
CA GLU A 280 12.76 -8.66 0.14
C GLU A 280 11.50 -8.96 -0.70
N ALA A 281 11.70 -9.58 -1.88
CA ALA A 281 10.62 -9.88 -2.83
C ALA A 281 9.55 -10.78 -2.21
N GLU A 282 9.94 -11.63 -1.27
CA GLU A 282 9.04 -12.50 -0.53
C GLU A 282 8.07 -11.70 0.36
N VAL A 283 8.53 -10.58 0.90
CA VAL A 283 7.69 -9.66 1.68
C VAL A 283 6.72 -8.92 0.75
N ASP A 284 7.20 -8.41 -0.39
CA ASP A 284 6.32 -7.76 -1.36
C ASP A 284 5.25 -8.73 -1.90
N TYR A 285 5.63 -9.95 -2.24
CA TYR A 285 4.70 -10.98 -2.70
C TYR A 285 3.69 -11.41 -1.61
N LEU A 286 4.07 -11.35 -0.33
CA LEU A 286 3.11 -11.55 0.77
C LEU A 286 1.98 -10.53 0.71
N PHE A 287 2.30 -9.27 0.39
CA PHE A 287 1.31 -8.20 0.29
C PHE A 287 0.56 -8.20 -1.03
N HIS A 288 1.25 -8.33 -2.16
CA HIS A 288 0.74 -8.02 -3.49
C HIS A 288 0.59 -9.22 -4.42
N GLY A 289 1.11 -10.38 -4.05
CA GLY A 289 0.86 -11.63 -4.76
C GLY A 289 -0.59 -12.11 -4.61
N PRO A 290 -1.00 -13.14 -5.36
CA PRO A 290 -2.35 -13.71 -5.26
C PRO A 290 -2.70 -14.05 -3.80
N LEU A 291 -3.93 -13.71 -3.36
CA LEU A 291 -4.42 -13.86 -1.99
C LEU A 291 -3.59 -13.09 -0.95
N GLY A 292 -2.95 -12.00 -1.35
CA GLY A 292 -2.07 -11.19 -0.50
C GLY A 292 -2.78 -10.49 0.65
N LEU A 293 -1.98 -9.92 1.56
CA LEU A 293 -2.46 -9.20 2.75
C LEU A 293 -3.34 -8.01 2.42
N GLN A 294 -3.06 -7.33 1.31
CA GLN A 294 -3.84 -6.19 0.85
C GLN A 294 -4.23 -6.35 -0.61
N THR A 295 -5.45 -5.95 -0.92
CA THR A 295 -5.94 -5.92 -2.30
C THR A 295 -5.41 -4.69 -3.01
N ARG A 296 -5.05 -4.83 -4.28
CA ARG A 296 -4.86 -3.71 -5.19
C ARG A 296 -6.23 -3.30 -5.72
N ASP A 297 -6.70 -2.14 -5.29
CA ASP A 297 -8.04 -1.66 -5.57
C ASP A 297 -7.99 -0.14 -5.76
N VAL A 298 -8.41 0.32 -6.91
CA VAL A 298 -8.41 1.75 -7.24
C VAL A 298 -9.71 2.45 -6.84
N THR A 299 -10.68 1.71 -6.26
CA THR A 299 -12.02 2.22 -5.98
C THR A 299 -12.16 2.78 -4.56
N TRP A 300 -13.00 3.79 -4.42
CA TRP A 300 -13.33 4.40 -3.13
C TRP A 300 -14.43 3.62 -2.40
N LYS A 301 -14.10 2.41 -1.91
CA LYS A 301 -15.03 1.64 -1.08
C LYS A 301 -15.46 2.41 0.17
N PRO A 302 -16.68 2.17 0.69
CA PRO A 302 -17.17 2.82 1.91
C PRO A 302 -16.21 2.75 3.09
N GLU A 303 -15.53 1.62 3.27
CA GLU A 303 -14.55 1.39 4.33
C GLU A 303 -13.33 2.31 4.20
N TYR A 304 -12.86 2.58 2.99
CA TYR A 304 -11.74 3.51 2.76
C TYR A 304 -12.15 4.96 3.02
N ARG A 305 -13.38 5.36 2.65
CA ARG A 305 -13.92 6.67 3.04
C ARG A 305 -14.06 6.76 4.56
N GLN A 306 -14.48 5.68 5.22
CA GLN A 306 -14.54 5.60 6.68
C GLN A 306 -13.15 5.69 7.32
N ALA A 307 -12.10 5.09 6.71
CA ALA A 307 -10.72 5.22 7.16
C ALA A 307 -10.27 6.69 7.16
N VAL A 308 -10.57 7.45 6.10
CA VAL A 308 -10.31 8.90 6.03
C VAL A 308 -11.04 9.64 7.16
N ALA A 309 -12.34 9.38 7.34
CA ALA A 309 -13.15 10.01 8.40
C ALA A 309 -12.54 9.76 9.79
N THR A 310 -12.15 8.52 10.04
CA THR A 310 -11.53 8.12 11.31
C THR A 310 -10.15 8.76 11.50
N SER A 311 -9.35 8.83 10.44
CA SER A 311 -8.04 9.50 10.46
C SER A 311 -8.17 10.99 10.81
N ILE A 312 -9.15 11.70 10.23
CA ILE A 312 -9.45 13.11 10.56
C ILE A 312 -9.85 13.25 12.03
N LYS A 313 -10.76 12.39 12.51
CA LYS A 313 -11.16 12.37 13.94
C LYS A 313 -9.95 12.15 14.85
N THR A 314 -9.08 11.21 14.53
CA THR A 314 -7.87 10.93 15.31
C THR A 314 -6.89 12.11 15.28
N LEU A 315 -6.71 12.76 14.13
CA LEU A 315 -5.87 13.98 14.03
C LEU A 315 -6.38 15.10 14.92
N LYS A 316 -7.70 15.27 15.07
CA LYS A 316 -8.30 16.24 15.99
C LYS A 316 -8.01 15.88 17.45
N LEU A 317 -8.19 14.61 17.83
CA LEU A 317 -7.87 14.14 19.18
C LEU A 317 -6.39 14.37 19.54
N LEU A 318 -5.50 14.16 18.57
CA LEU A 318 -4.06 14.42 18.71
C LEU A 318 -3.69 15.91 18.63
N LYS A 319 -4.66 16.83 18.52
CA LYS A 319 -4.45 18.27 18.34
C LYS A 319 -3.55 18.61 17.13
N ARG A 320 -3.63 17.79 16.07
CA ARG A 320 -2.92 17.99 14.80
C ARG A 320 -3.80 18.66 13.74
N ALA A 321 -5.12 18.64 13.93
CA ALA A 321 -6.11 19.34 13.11
C ALA A 321 -6.96 20.26 14.02
N ASP A 322 -7.07 21.53 13.63
CA ASP A 322 -7.86 22.54 14.38
C ASP A 322 -9.28 22.67 13.82
N SER A 323 -9.50 22.21 12.59
CA SER A 323 -10.76 22.27 11.86
C SER A 323 -11.14 20.91 11.25
N ASP A 324 -12.41 20.76 10.89
CA ASP A 324 -12.87 19.60 10.13
C ASP A 324 -12.44 19.73 8.67
N LEU A 325 -11.87 18.67 8.13
CA LEU A 325 -11.66 18.48 6.70
C LEU A 325 -12.94 17.87 6.12
N ASP A 326 -13.59 18.56 5.18
CA ASP A 326 -14.77 18.02 4.50
C ASP A 326 -14.35 16.88 3.55
N ILE A 327 -14.71 15.66 3.93
CA ILE A 327 -14.36 14.45 3.17
C ILE A 327 -14.92 14.50 1.75
N ASN A 328 -16.12 15.06 1.55
CA ASN A 328 -16.76 15.11 0.24
C ASN A 328 -16.06 16.08 -0.72
N GLN A 329 -15.35 17.07 -0.19
CA GLN A 329 -14.49 17.96 -0.98
C GLN A 329 -13.06 17.41 -1.12
N PHE A 330 -12.59 16.62 -0.17
CA PHE A 330 -11.24 16.08 -0.13
C PHE A 330 -11.09 14.81 -0.96
N VAL A 331 -12.06 13.88 -0.86
CA VAL A 331 -12.05 12.59 -1.58
C VAL A 331 -12.90 12.68 -2.83
N THR A 332 -12.30 12.42 -3.99
CA THR A 332 -13.01 12.42 -5.28
C THR A 332 -12.68 11.19 -6.12
N ASP A 333 -13.67 10.63 -6.77
CA ASP A 333 -13.53 9.56 -7.77
C ASP A 333 -13.63 10.05 -9.21
N LYS A 334 -13.77 11.37 -9.41
CA LYS A 334 -13.95 11.99 -10.74
C LYS A 334 -12.91 11.53 -11.76
N TYR A 335 -11.63 11.63 -11.41
CA TYR A 335 -10.51 11.36 -12.32
C TYR A 335 -10.27 9.86 -12.50
N ILE A 336 -10.36 9.08 -11.42
CA ILE A 336 -10.14 7.62 -11.49
C ILE A 336 -11.25 6.92 -12.29
N ARG A 337 -12.49 7.41 -12.26
CA ARG A 337 -13.57 6.90 -13.10
C ARG A 337 -13.26 7.08 -14.59
N ILE A 338 -12.74 8.25 -14.96
CA ILE A 338 -12.33 8.51 -16.34
C ILE A 338 -11.16 7.60 -16.74
N ALA A 339 -10.15 7.48 -15.88
CA ALA A 339 -8.99 6.64 -16.13
C ALA A 339 -9.37 5.16 -16.24
N ALA A 340 -10.25 4.65 -15.38
CA ALA A 340 -10.77 3.29 -15.40
C ALA A 340 -11.53 3.00 -16.69
N ALA A 341 -12.44 3.89 -17.09
CA ALA A 341 -13.19 3.75 -18.35
C ALA A 341 -12.25 3.71 -19.57
N GLN A 342 -11.22 4.58 -19.62
CA GLN A 342 -10.21 4.58 -20.68
C GLN A 342 -9.32 3.33 -20.67
N ALA A 343 -9.19 2.65 -19.52
CA ALA A 343 -8.50 1.38 -19.37
C ALA A 343 -9.41 0.15 -19.59
N GLY A 344 -10.69 0.36 -19.94
CA GLY A 344 -11.65 -0.72 -20.14
C GLY A 344 -12.13 -1.40 -18.85
N ARG A 345 -12.00 -0.74 -17.69
CA ARG A 345 -12.44 -1.25 -16.38
C ARG A 345 -13.81 -0.67 -16.00
N ASP A 346 -14.66 -1.50 -15.43
CA ASP A 346 -15.93 -1.08 -14.86
C ASP A 346 -15.75 -0.71 -13.38
N TYR A 347 -15.56 0.59 -13.12
CA TYR A 347 -15.35 1.13 -11.78
C TYR A 347 -16.50 0.78 -10.81
N ASP A 348 -17.75 0.81 -11.26
CA ASP A 348 -18.91 0.56 -10.39
C ASP A 348 -19.07 -0.93 -10.06
N ALA A 349 -18.69 -1.82 -10.98
CA ALA A 349 -18.62 -3.25 -10.70
C ALA A 349 -17.49 -3.56 -9.70
N GLU A 350 -16.30 -2.96 -9.91
CA GLU A 350 -15.16 -3.13 -9.00
C GLU A 350 -15.42 -2.54 -7.61
N LEU A 351 -16.10 -1.40 -7.51
CA LEU A 351 -16.51 -0.79 -6.25
C LEU A 351 -17.33 -1.74 -5.36
N LYS A 352 -18.14 -2.60 -5.97
CA LYS A 352 -18.99 -3.59 -5.28
C LYS A 352 -18.29 -4.93 -5.08
N ASN A 353 -17.14 -5.14 -5.70
CA ASN A 353 -16.39 -6.39 -5.58
C ASN A 353 -15.45 -6.35 -4.40
N TYR A 354 -15.73 -7.17 -3.39
CA TYR A 354 -14.88 -7.38 -2.20
C TYR A 354 -14.06 -8.68 -2.27
N ALA A 355 -14.17 -9.42 -3.40
CA ALA A 355 -13.36 -10.61 -3.57
C ALA A 355 -11.88 -10.21 -3.57
N GLN A 356 -11.09 -10.87 -2.73
CA GLN A 356 -9.65 -10.85 -2.84
C GLN A 356 -9.27 -11.36 -4.24
N LEU A 357 -8.10 -10.95 -4.73
CA LEU A 357 -7.61 -11.38 -6.03
C LEU A 357 -7.82 -12.91 -6.19
N SER A 358 -8.65 -13.28 -7.15
CA SER A 358 -8.93 -14.68 -7.42
C SER A 358 -7.65 -15.37 -7.87
N LEU A 359 -7.29 -16.42 -7.20
CA LEU A 359 -6.22 -17.30 -7.64
C LEU A 359 -6.77 -18.23 -8.74
N LYS A 360 -6.26 -18.09 -9.95
CA LYS A 360 -6.48 -19.06 -11.03
C LYS A 360 -5.29 -19.99 -11.09
N ALA A 361 -5.30 -21.02 -10.30
CA ALA A 361 -4.20 -21.98 -10.24
C ALA A 361 -4.71 -23.40 -10.00
N LYS A 362 -3.92 -24.35 -10.46
CA LYS A 362 -4.08 -25.77 -10.13
C LYS A 362 -3.25 -26.11 -8.89
N ASP A 363 -3.73 -27.05 -8.09
CA ASP A 363 -2.93 -27.64 -7.02
C ASP A 363 -1.71 -28.34 -7.65
N ALA A 364 -0.52 -27.88 -7.27
CA ALA A 364 0.73 -28.39 -7.83
C ALA A 364 1.04 -29.84 -7.42
N ALA A 365 0.39 -30.37 -6.37
CA ALA A 365 0.55 -31.74 -5.93
C ALA A 365 -0.47 -32.72 -6.56
N THR A 366 -1.71 -32.26 -6.78
CA THR A 366 -2.82 -33.16 -7.15
C THR A 366 -3.47 -32.85 -8.51
N GLY A 367 -3.24 -31.64 -9.05
CA GLY A 367 -3.65 -31.23 -10.40
C GLY A 367 -4.99 -30.51 -10.55
N PRO A 368 -6.04 -30.69 -9.72
CA PRO A 368 -7.29 -29.96 -9.85
C PRO A 368 -7.16 -28.45 -9.63
N GLU A 369 -8.10 -27.67 -10.19
CA GLU A 369 -8.20 -26.23 -9.92
C GLU A 369 -8.50 -25.98 -8.43
N ILE A 370 -7.84 -24.96 -7.87
CA ILE A 370 -8.06 -24.53 -6.49
C ILE A 370 -9.32 -23.66 -6.47
N SER A 371 -10.33 -24.09 -5.72
CA SER A 371 -11.61 -23.38 -5.57
C SER A 371 -11.84 -22.87 -4.14
N ASP A 372 -11.28 -23.54 -3.12
CA ASP A 372 -11.31 -23.08 -1.73
C ASP A 372 -10.00 -22.36 -1.41
N PHE A 373 -10.09 -21.01 -1.29
CA PHE A 373 -8.92 -20.19 -1.00
C PHE A 373 -8.62 -20.05 0.50
N SER A 374 -9.50 -20.55 1.37
CA SER A 374 -9.35 -20.38 2.82
C SER A 374 -8.20 -21.19 3.43
N ARG A 375 -7.67 -22.14 2.68
CA ARG A 375 -6.60 -23.06 3.11
C ARG A 375 -5.43 -23.13 2.12
N VAL A 376 -5.37 -22.22 1.16
CA VAL A 376 -4.28 -22.20 0.18
C VAL A 376 -2.94 -22.06 0.89
N ALA A 377 -1.97 -22.84 0.42
CA ALA A 377 -0.56 -22.64 0.73
C ALA A 377 0.25 -22.47 -0.55
N GLN A 378 1.38 -21.82 -0.43
CA GLN A 378 2.22 -21.48 -1.58
C GLN A 378 3.69 -21.75 -1.25
N ILE A 379 4.47 -22.22 -2.23
CA ILE A 379 5.92 -22.43 -2.07
C ILE A 379 6.64 -21.69 -3.19
N TRP A 380 7.50 -20.76 -2.83
CA TRP A 380 8.43 -20.13 -3.76
C TRP A 380 9.76 -20.87 -3.74
N VAL A 381 10.02 -21.59 -4.81
CA VAL A 381 11.27 -22.32 -5.01
C VAL A 381 12.28 -21.38 -5.64
N LYS A 382 13.52 -21.39 -5.15
CA LYS A 382 14.60 -20.59 -5.73
C LYS A 382 14.82 -20.99 -7.20
N ASP A 383 15.09 -20.00 -8.03
CA ASP A 383 15.35 -20.15 -9.46
C ASP A 383 14.14 -20.67 -10.28
N GLU A 384 12.94 -20.73 -9.68
CA GLU A 384 11.70 -20.95 -10.43
C GLU A 384 10.98 -19.61 -10.69
N PRO A 385 10.43 -19.42 -11.90
CA PRO A 385 9.83 -18.14 -12.29
C PRO A 385 8.50 -17.88 -11.57
N HIS A 386 7.82 -18.93 -11.12
CA HIS A 386 6.50 -18.83 -10.51
C HIS A 386 6.42 -19.56 -9.18
N VAL A 387 5.65 -18.99 -8.28
CA VAL A 387 5.28 -19.59 -7.00
C VAL A 387 4.34 -20.77 -7.26
N ARG A 388 4.60 -21.90 -6.60
CA ARG A 388 3.73 -23.07 -6.67
C ARG A 388 2.57 -22.93 -5.71
N HIS A 389 1.36 -23.26 -6.15
CA HIS A 389 0.14 -23.17 -5.38
C HIS A 389 -0.36 -24.54 -4.95
N TYR A 390 -0.87 -24.64 -3.75
CA TYR A 390 -1.40 -25.86 -3.17
C TYR A 390 -2.76 -25.57 -2.53
N ALA A 391 -3.72 -26.47 -2.71
CA ALA A 391 -5.07 -26.31 -2.18
C ALA A 391 -5.13 -26.39 -0.64
N SER A 392 -4.07 -26.89 -0.01
CA SER A 392 -4.01 -27.00 1.44
C SER A 392 -2.58 -26.98 1.98
N PRO A 393 -2.39 -26.64 3.27
CA PRO A 393 -1.09 -26.73 3.93
C PRO A 393 -0.52 -28.15 3.91
N GLU A 394 -1.35 -29.19 3.99
CA GLU A 394 -0.91 -30.60 3.94
C GLU A 394 -0.25 -30.93 2.62
N ASN A 395 -0.87 -30.49 1.49
CA ASN A 395 -0.31 -30.71 0.16
C ASN A 395 1.02 -29.97 0.01
N ALA A 396 1.07 -28.72 0.51
CA ALA A 396 2.30 -27.93 0.49
C ALA A 396 3.42 -28.55 1.34
N LEU A 397 3.14 -28.99 2.57
CA LEU A 397 4.17 -29.57 3.44
C LEU A 397 4.68 -30.93 2.94
N LYS A 398 3.80 -31.74 2.33
CA LYS A 398 4.24 -32.98 1.64
C LYS A 398 5.15 -32.65 0.45
N ALA A 399 4.76 -31.65 -0.37
CA ALA A 399 5.56 -31.21 -1.50
C ALA A 399 6.89 -30.61 -1.05
N LEU A 400 6.89 -29.81 0.02
CA LEU A 400 8.10 -29.22 0.61
C LEU A 400 9.12 -30.27 0.96
N ALA A 401 8.72 -31.34 1.66
CA ALA A 401 9.59 -32.46 2.02
C ALA A 401 10.19 -33.17 0.77
N GLY A 402 9.42 -33.27 -0.32
CA GLY A 402 9.90 -33.79 -1.61
C GLY A 402 10.92 -32.87 -2.26
N LEU A 403 10.60 -31.57 -2.35
CA LEU A 403 11.48 -30.55 -2.95
C LEU A 403 12.85 -30.49 -2.27
N GLU A 404 12.86 -30.53 -0.93
CA GLU A 404 14.10 -30.51 -0.15
C GLU A 404 14.92 -31.79 -0.34
N LYS A 405 14.26 -32.96 -0.40
CA LYS A 405 14.92 -34.22 -0.73
C LYS A 405 15.58 -34.20 -2.11
N ASP A 406 14.94 -33.51 -3.06
CA ASP A 406 15.45 -33.31 -4.41
C ASP A 406 16.53 -32.20 -4.49
N GLY A 407 16.95 -31.64 -3.36
CA GLY A 407 17.97 -30.60 -3.26
C GLY A 407 17.52 -29.21 -3.73
N LYS A 408 16.22 -28.98 -3.84
CA LYS A 408 15.68 -27.66 -4.21
C LYS A 408 15.81 -26.68 -3.04
N ALA A 409 16.34 -25.50 -3.32
CA ALA A 409 16.37 -24.42 -2.33
C ALA A 409 14.99 -23.72 -2.29
N ILE A 410 14.44 -23.59 -1.09
CA ILE A 410 13.14 -22.94 -0.86
C ILE A 410 13.37 -21.50 -0.40
N ARG A 411 12.74 -20.55 -1.06
CA ARG A 411 12.79 -19.15 -0.65
C ARG A 411 11.83 -18.90 0.52
N VAL A 412 10.58 -19.31 0.36
CA VAL A 412 9.52 -19.08 1.35
C VAL A 412 8.37 -20.07 1.16
N VAL A 413 7.66 -20.31 2.25
CA VAL A 413 6.35 -20.98 2.26
C VAL A 413 5.32 -20.04 2.85
N TYR A 414 4.17 -19.87 2.16
CA TYR A 414 3.04 -19.09 2.64
C TYR A 414 1.86 -20.00 2.98
N ALA A 415 1.03 -19.55 3.92
CA ALA A 415 -0.25 -20.17 4.26
C ALA A 415 -1.32 -19.10 4.44
N GLN A 416 -2.60 -19.47 4.44
CA GLN A 416 -3.70 -18.56 4.72
C GLN A 416 -4.15 -18.72 6.17
N ASP A 417 -4.29 -17.60 6.88
CA ASP A 417 -4.86 -17.59 8.23
C ASP A 417 -6.33 -17.98 8.21
N ARG A 418 -6.68 -18.98 9.00
CA ARG A 418 -8.02 -19.56 9.00
C ARG A 418 -9.10 -18.61 9.53
N GLU A 419 -8.74 -17.71 10.45
CA GLU A 419 -9.68 -16.76 11.06
C GLU A 419 -9.91 -15.52 10.18
N SER A 420 -8.85 -14.90 9.70
CA SER A 420 -8.91 -13.62 8.98
C SER A 420 -8.84 -13.77 7.45
N GLY A 421 -8.33 -14.90 6.95
CA GLY A 421 -8.06 -15.14 5.53
C GLY A 421 -6.84 -14.39 5.00
N ILE A 422 -5.99 -13.82 5.87
CA ILE A 422 -4.77 -13.12 5.45
C ILE A 422 -3.65 -14.11 5.11
N LYS A 423 -2.78 -13.74 4.19
CA LYS A 423 -1.58 -14.52 3.86
C LYS A 423 -0.52 -14.36 4.96
N LEU A 424 0.10 -15.47 5.34
CA LEU A 424 1.13 -15.57 6.39
C LEU A 424 2.42 -16.16 5.82
N PHE A 425 3.54 -15.81 6.42
CA PHE A 425 4.75 -16.63 6.34
C PHE A 425 4.54 -17.90 7.17
N ALA A 426 4.59 -19.06 6.53
CA ALA A 426 4.27 -20.34 7.21
C ALA A 426 5.20 -20.64 8.39
N ASN A 427 6.49 -20.25 8.30
CA ASN A 427 7.47 -20.43 9.38
C ASN A 427 7.20 -19.56 10.62
N GLN A 428 6.27 -18.63 10.55
CA GLN A 428 5.84 -17.77 11.66
C GLN A 428 4.42 -18.07 12.11
N ALA A 429 3.71 -18.94 11.38
CA ALA A 429 2.34 -19.33 11.65
C ALA A 429 2.25 -20.45 12.70
N TRP A 430 1.13 -20.50 13.39
CA TRP A 430 0.68 -21.63 14.19
C TRP A 430 -0.25 -22.51 13.37
N PHE A 431 -0.26 -23.79 13.66
CA PHE A 431 -1.10 -24.75 12.94
C PHE A 431 -1.95 -25.55 13.92
N VAL A 432 -3.16 -25.91 13.49
CA VAL A 432 -3.97 -26.90 14.19
C VAL A 432 -4.11 -28.10 13.29
N ARG A 433 -3.62 -29.26 13.74
CA ARG A 433 -3.81 -30.56 13.07
C ARG A 433 -5.04 -31.23 13.65
N SER A 434 -6.09 -31.34 12.84
CA SER A 434 -7.32 -32.03 13.19
C SER A 434 -7.11 -33.55 13.22
N GLN A 435 -8.06 -34.30 13.83
CA GLN A 435 -8.00 -35.77 13.92
C GLN A 435 -8.00 -36.47 12.55
N ASN A 436 -8.65 -35.88 11.55
CA ASN A 436 -8.65 -36.34 10.16
C ASN A 436 -7.35 -36.00 9.39
N GLY A 437 -6.38 -35.35 10.04
CA GLY A 437 -5.09 -34.97 9.46
C GLY A 437 -5.07 -33.63 8.72
N GLU A 438 -6.17 -32.89 8.68
CA GLU A 438 -6.21 -31.54 8.11
C GLU A 438 -5.41 -30.55 8.94
N LEU A 439 -4.70 -29.62 8.25
CA LEU A 439 -4.01 -28.49 8.85
C LEU A 439 -4.75 -27.19 8.57
N ASN A 440 -4.91 -26.37 9.59
CA ASN A 440 -5.35 -24.99 9.47
C ASN A 440 -4.25 -24.08 10.05
N ALA A 441 -3.88 -23.03 9.32
CA ALA A 441 -2.87 -22.07 9.75
C ALA A 441 -3.50 -20.87 10.47
N PHE A 442 -2.78 -20.30 11.43
CA PHE A 442 -3.21 -19.17 12.26
C PHE A 442 -2.06 -18.19 12.45
N LEU A 443 -2.36 -16.90 12.40
CA LEU A 443 -1.41 -15.86 12.71
C LEU A 443 -0.90 -15.95 14.15
N LEU A 444 -1.83 -16.15 15.08
CA LEU A 444 -1.56 -16.13 16.52
C LEU A 444 -1.81 -17.50 17.16
N LYS A 445 -0.98 -17.83 18.16
CA LYS A 445 -1.12 -19.04 18.97
C LYS A 445 -2.48 -19.13 19.64
N ASP A 446 -2.96 -17.99 20.18
CA ASP A 446 -4.25 -17.87 20.83
C ASP A 446 -5.42 -18.22 19.88
N GLY A 447 -5.35 -17.79 18.61
CA GLY A 447 -6.30 -18.19 17.57
C GLY A 447 -6.30 -19.72 17.34
N ALA A 448 -5.10 -20.30 17.22
CA ALA A 448 -4.93 -21.75 17.06
C ALA A 448 -5.48 -22.51 18.29
N GLU A 449 -5.22 -22.03 19.50
CA GLU A 449 -5.70 -22.65 20.75
C GLU A 449 -7.23 -22.55 20.88
N ARG A 450 -7.84 -21.41 20.55
CA ARG A 450 -9.30 -21.25 20.50
C ARG A 450 -9.93 -22.23 19.52
N TRP A 451 -9.37 -22.28 18.30
CA TRP A 451 -9.85 -23.19 17.28
C TRP A 451 -9.77 -24.65 17.71
N SER A 452 -8.62 -25.07 18.27
CA SER A 452 -8.41 -26.43 18.78
C SER A 452 -9.42 -26.83 19.89
N LYS A 453 -9.74 -25.90 20.81
CA LYS A 453 -10.77 -26.12 21.85
C LYS A 453 -12.17 -26.33 21.26
N GLN A 454 -12.50 -25.66 20.16
CA GLN A 454 -13.84 -25.71 19.55
C GLN A 454 -13.99 -26.87 18.58
N HIS A 455 -12.94 -27.23 17.83
CA HIS A 455 -13.03 -28.21 16.74
C HIS A 455 -12.18 -29.46 16.97
N GLY A 456 -11.46 -29.50 18.09
CA GLY A 456 -10.47 -30.54 18.36
C GLY A 456 -9.17 -30.34 17.57
N GLY A 457 -8.19 -31.19 17.86
CA GLY A 457 -6.90 -31.15 17.18
C GLY A 457 -5.74 -30.72 18.08
N THR A 458 -4.54 -30.78 17.54
CA THR A 458 -3.28 -30.44 18.23
C THR A 458 -2.70 -29.17 17.65
N VAL A 459 -2.35 -28.23 18.52
CA VAL A 459 -1.66 -26.99 18.14
C VAL A 459 -0.18 -27.29 17.92
N LEU A 460 0.36 -26.86 16.80
CA LEU A 460 1.72 -27.11 16.35
C LEU A 460 2.35 -25.77 15.88
N ASP A 461 3.64 -25.61 16.08
CA ASP A 461 4.43 -24.65 15.31
C ASP A 461 4.73 -25.21 13.91
N PHE A 462 5.38 -24.39 13.08
CA PHE A 462 5.72 -24.81 11.71
C PHE A 462 6.64 -26.04 11.67
N ALA A 463 7.63 -26.11 12.57
CA ALA A 463 8.58 -27.23 12.61
C ALA A 463 7.86 -28.55 12.92
N ALA A 464 7.05 -28.56 13.96
CA ALA A 464 6.25 -29.72 14.36
C ALA A 464 5.21 -30.09 13.28
N ALA A 465 4.56 -29.11 12.66
CA ALA A 465 3.64 -29.34 11.55
C ALA A 465 4.37 -30.03 10.38
N ARG A 466 5.55 -29.55 9.99
CA ARG A 466 6.38 -30.13 8.94
C ARG A 466 6.84 -31.55 9.26
N GLU A 467 7.37 -31.79 10.45
CA GLU A 467 7.81 -33.13 10.89
C GLU A 467 6.69 -34.15 10.79
N SER A 468 5.46 -33.76 11.10
CA SER A 468 4.31 -34.62 11.05
C SER A 468 4.01 -35.21 9.65
N PHE A 469 4.54 -34.63 8.58
CA PHE A 469 4.43 -35.11 7.19
C PHE A 469 5.69 -35.82 6.68
N VAL A 470 6.84 -35.62 7.31
CA VAL A 470 8.08 -36.34 6.99
C VAL A 470 8.04 -37.73 7.60
N ALA A 471 7.52 -37.88 8.83
CA ALA A 471 7.44 -39.14 9.57
C ALA A 471 6.37 -40.09 9.04
N SER A 472 5.46 -39.65 8.18
CA SER A 472 4.35 -40.46 7.64
C SER A 472 4.72 -41.26 6.37
N ARG A 473 6.00 -41.44 6.07
CA ARG A 473 6.54 -42.19 4.92
C ARG A 473 7.18 -43.51 5.32
#